data_0dd35e697948d254baab2e25a0590597
#
_entry.id   0dd35e697948d254baab2e25a0590597
#
_cell.length_a   1.000
_cell.length_b   1.000
_cell.length_c   1.000
_cell.angle_alpha   90.00
_cell.angle_beta   90.00
_cell.angle_gamma   90.00
#
_symmetry.space_group_name_H-M   'P 1'
#
loop_
_entity.id
_entity.type
_entity.pdbx_description
1 polymer ?
#
loop_
_entity_poly.entity_id
_entity_poly.type
_entity_poly.pdbx_seq_one_letter_code
_entity_poly.pdbx_strand_id
1 'polypeptide(L)'
;MAKRVCIIGCGAIGSLYAAHLARVAEVHAFVRRDDHARALNQHGLRVSGKRDFTASLKATTDARKLPQFDLGIVCTKATQTAEAVAPVAHLFNEGAILSAQNGLGNEEIIAEQTKAYVIRGTTFMSGSRHSDVHVQMELDTATWLGPFEPTKTPYSLVKQAADLIVAGGLKAEALEDARPAQWSKLIFNASVNSVAALTELPHCPLFADQQELSSLGRLLHELIDEGKRVAADLGIQLHEDPWEMNKIGAQTNHPPSMLYDVQHRFPTEVDFLGGAIAREAARANLSAPLHTALYRLIKGKQASWTWGEEES
;
A
#
# COMPACT_ATOMS: atom_id res chain seq x y z
N MET A 1 -17.89 17.08 17.05
CA MET A 1 -16.72 17.84 16.55
C MET A 1 -16.32 17.29 15.20
N ALA A 2 -15.81 18.14 14.29
CA ALA A 2 -15.26 17.64 13.02
C ALA A 2 -14.08 16.71 13.29
N LYS A 3 -14.03 15.55 12.60
CA LYS A 3 -12.90 14.62 12.70
C LYS A 3 -11.64 15.27 12.14
N ARG A 4 -10.50 15.07 12.80
CA ARG A 4 -9.19 15.48 12.33
C ARG A 4 -8.42 14.27 11.80
N VAL A 5 -7.93 14.39 10.58
CA VAL A 5 -7.22 13.31 9.89
C VAL A 5 -5.82 13.77 9.51
N CYS A 6 -4.82 12.94 9.77
CA CYS A 6 -3.46 13.12 9.29
C CYS A 6 -3.17 12.12 8.18
N ILE A 7 -2.80 12.61 7.01
CA ILE A 7 -2.27 11.77 5.92
C ILE A 7 -0.74 11.78 6.02
N ILE A 8 -0.17 10.62 6.31
CA ILE A 8 1.28 10.43 6.43
C ILE A 8 1.79 9.91 5.09
N GLY A 9 2.35 10.84 4.29
CA GLY A 9 2.78 10.58 2.92
C GLY A 9 1.71 10.85 1.87
N CYS A 10 1.86 11.95 1.12
CA CYS A 10 1.01 12.33 -0.04
C CYS A 10 1.65 11.87 -1.37
N GLY A 11 1.84 10.55 -1.53
CA GLY A 11 2.03 9.90 -2.82
C GLY A 11 0.70 9.82 -3.58
N ALA A 12 0.59 8.97 -4.62
CA ALA A 12 -0.67 8.85 -5.37
C ALA A 12 -1.86 8.47 -4.46
N ILE A 13 -1.73 7.42 -3.68
CA ILE A 13 -2.82 6.93 -2.81
C ILE A 13 -3.11 7.89 -1.66
N GLY A 14 -2.06 8.40 -0.98
CA GLY A 14 -2.25 9.38 0.09
C GLY A 14 -2.91 10.67 -0.39
N SER A 15 -2.61 11.12 -1.61
CA SER A 15 -3.28 12.26 -2.22
C SER A 15 -4.77 12.01 -2.47
N LEU A 16 -5.14 10.80 -2.92
CA LEU A 16 -6.55 10.45 -3.08
C LEU A 16 -7.30 10.47 -1.75
N TYR A 17 -6.76 9.85 -0.70
CA TYR A 17 -7.36 9.94 0.64
C TYR A 17 -7.43 11.38 1.14
N ALA A 18 -6.32 12.14 1.01
CA ALA A 18 -6.27 13.53 1.48
C ALA A 18 -7.36 14.41 0.85
N ALA A 19 -7.47 14.38 -0.49
CA ALA A 19 -8.43 15.21 -1.21
C ALA A 19 -9.87 14.81 -0.90
N HIS A 20 -10.18 13.50 -0.87
CA HIS A 20 -11.52 13.02 -0.59
C HIS A 20 -11.96 13.33 0.84
N LEU A 21 -11.09 13.06 1.82
CA LEU A 21 -11.40 13.30 3.23
C LEU A 21 -11.47 14.78 3.61
N ALA A 22 -10.73 15.66 2.90
CA ALA A 22 -10.81 17.10 3.13
C ALA A 22 -12.20 17.71 2.85
N ARG A 23 -13.08 16.97 2.19
CA ARG A 23 -14.48 17.37 1.96
C ARG A 23 -15.39 17.18 3.18
N VAL A 24 -14.97 16.35 4.14
CA VAL A 24 -15.79 15.93 5.29
C VAL A 24 -15.09 16.00 6.64
N ALA A 25 -13.79 16.28 6.64
CA ALA A 25 -12.94 16.34 7.83
C ALA A 25 -11.89 17.45 7.72
N GLU A 26 -11.27 17.82 8.85
CA GLU A 26 -10.07 18.67 8.85
C GLU A 26 -8.86 17.77 8.53
N VAL A 27 -8.28 17.93 7.32
CA VAL A 27 -7.16 17.13 6.86
C VAL A 27 -5.85 17.87 6.92
N HIS A 28 -4.85 17.22 7.52
CA HIS A 28 -3.46 17.65 7.52
C HIS A 28 -2.60 16.60 6.78
N ALA A 29 -1.82 17.03 5.82
CA ALA A 29 -0.84 16.20 5.15
C ALA A 29 0.54 16.40 5.81
N PHE A 30 1.10 15.32 6.34
CA PHE A 30 2.49 15.29 6.78
C PHE A 30 3.35 14.76 5.64
N VAL A 31 4.18 15.63 5.07
CA VAL A 31 4.99 15.35 3.88
C VAL A 31 6.46 15.61 4.14
N ARG A 32 7.34 15.00 3.33
CA ARG A 32 8.79 15.07 3.53
C ARG A 32 9.42 16.37 3.01
N ARG A 33 8.85 16.99 1.96
CA ARG A 33 9.44 18.14 1.26
C ARG A 33 8.68 19.42 1.53
N ASP A 34 9.39 20.50 1.83
CA ASP A 34 8.80 21.82 2.10
C ASP A 34 8.14 22.47 0.87
N ASP A 35 8.69 22.24 -0.32
CA ASP A 35 8.09 22.70 -1.58
C ASP A 35 6.75 22.04 -1.83
N HIS A 36 6.64 20.73 -1.58
CA HIS A 36 5.38 20.00 -1.66
C HIS A 36 4.35 20.52 -0.66
N ALA A 37 4.75 20.74 0.61
CA ALA A 37 3.87 21.31 1.63
C ALA A 37 3.36 22.71 1.24
N ARG A 38 4.25 23.56 0.73
CA ARG A 38 3.87 24.91 0.24
C ARG A 38 2.90 24.85 -0.93
N ALA A 39 3.17 23.98 -1.92
CA ALA A 39 2.31 23.82 -3.08
C ALA A 39 0.88 23.37 -2.68
N LEU A 40 0.75 22.37 -1.79
CA LEU A 40 -0.53 21.91 -1.26
C LEU A 40 -1.30 23.00 -0.52
N ASN A 41 -0.62 23.80 0.32
CA ASN A 41 -1.24 24.91 1.05
C ASN A 41 -1.70 26.05 0.12
N GLN A 42 -0.99 26.31 -0.98
CA GLN A 42 -1.30 27.41 -1.90
C GLN A 42 -2.37 27.06 -2.92
N HIS A 43 -2.34 25.83 -3.44
CA HIS A 43 -3.15 25.44 -4.59
C HIS A 43 -4.21 24.40 -4.25
N GLY A 44 -4.17 23.82 -3.05
CA GLY A 44 -4.96 22.63 -2.71
C GLY A 44 -4.49 21.39 -3.49
N LEU A 45 -5.34 20.39 -3.59
CA LEU A 45 -5.04 19.14 -4.24
C LEU A 45 -6.13 18.80 -5.25
N ARG A 46 -5.78 18.76 -6.53
CA ARG A 46 -6.66 18.41 -7.63
C ARG A 46 -6.71 16.89 -7.80
N VAL A 47 -7.92 16.36 -7.92
CA VAL A 47 -8.19 15.00 -8.35
C VAL A 47 -8.81 15.05 -9.75
N SER A 48 -8.34 14.21 -10.68
CA SER A 48 -8.92 14.01 -12.02
C SER A 48 -9.16 12.52 -12.31
N GLY A 49 -9.62 12.18 -13.49
CA GLY A 49 -9.88 10.79 -13.91
C GLY A 49 -11.28 10.32 -13.54
N LYS A 50 -11.41 9.30 -12.69
CA LYS A 50 -12.72 8.80 -12.23
C LYS A 50 -13.52 9.84 -11.43
N ARG A 51 -12.89 10.87 -10.91
CA ARG A 51 -13.45 12.03 -10.21
C ARG A 51 -12.78 13.29 -10.75
N ASP A 52 -13.44 14.45 -10.65
CA ASP A 52 -12.83 15.75 -11.00
C ASP A 52 -13.26 16.82 -9.97
N PHE A 53 -12.33 17.20 -9.10
CA PHE A 53 -12.53 18.25 -8.10
C PHE A 53 -11.19 18.71 -7.53
N THR A 54 -11.20 19.85 -6.82
CA THR A 54 -10.08 20.34 -6.03
C THR A 54 -10.50 20.45 -4.57
N ALA A 55 -9.66 20.00 -3.66
CA ALA A 55 -9.87 20.09 -2.21
C ALA A 55 -8.76 20.94 -1.56
N SER A 56 -9.13 21.77 -0.59
CA SER A 56 -8.16 22.49 0.25
C SER A 56 -7.84 21.64 1.48
N LEU A 57 -6.56 21.58 1.83
CA LEU A 57 -6.05 20.89 3.02
C LEU A 57 -4.84 21.64 3.57
N LYS A 58 -4.44 21.33 4.79
CA LYS A 58 -3.22 21.85 5.40
C LYS A 58 -2.08 20.87 5.19
N ALA A 59 -0.87 21.35 4.94
CA ALA A 59 0.30 20.50 4.78
C ALA A 59 1.52 21.07 5.51
N THR A 60 2.35 20.20 6.08
CA THR A 60 3.59 20.58 6.78
C THR A 60 4.61 19.47 6.77
N THR A 61 5.88 19.83 6.90
CA THR A 61 7.01 18.94 7.17
C THR A 61 7.39 18.92 8.66
N ASP A 62 6.81 19.83 9.47
CA ASP A 62 7.13 20.01 10.88
C ASP A 62 6.00 19.42 11.77
N ALA A 63 6.26 18.27 12.39
CA ALA A 63 5.32 17.60 13.27
C ALA A 63 4.86 18.46 14.47
N ARG A 64 5.68 19.41 14.92
CA ARG A 64 5.36 20.31 16.05
C ARG A 64 4.22 21.29 15.74
N LYS A 65 3.90 21.49 14.45
CA LYS A 65 2.79 22.35 13.99
C LYS A 65 1.48 21.60 13.83
N LEU A 66 1.48 20.31 14.09
CA LEU A 66 0.32 19.44 13.92
C LEU A 66 -0.47 19.32 15.23
N PRO A 67 -1.83 19.28 15.16
CA PRO A 67 -2.68 19.03 16.32
C PRO A 67 -2.75 17.53 16.65
N GLN A 68 -3.50 17.19 17.69
CA GLN A 68 -3.92 15.78 17.92
C GLN A 68 -4.95 15.35 16.88
N PHE A 69 -4.90 14.08 16.48
CA PHE A 69 -5.72 13.50 15.43
C PHE A 69 -6.59 12.34 15.93
N ASP A 70 -7.77 12.20 15.33
CA ASP A 70 -8.65 11.04 15.51
C ASP A 70 -8.20 9.86 14.64
N LEU A 71 -7.66 10.15 13.44
CA LEU A 71 -7.23 9.13 12.49
C LEU A 71 -5.95 9.55 11.75
N GLY A 72 -4.96 8.67 11.73
CA GLY A 72 -3.83 8.73 10.81
C GLY A 72 -4.04 7.76 9.65
N ILE A 73 -3.59 8.10 8.44
CA ILE A 73 -3.54 7.17 7.31
C ILE A 73 -2.13 7.19 6.75
N VAL A 74 -1.44 6.05 6.86
CA VAL A 74 -0.07 5.88 6.35
C VAL A 74 -0.12 5.41 4.90
N CYS A 75 0.46 6.20 4.00
CA CYS A 75 0.51 5.97 2.55
C CYS A 75 1.93 6.14 1.98
N THR A 76 2.94 6.04 2.81
CA THR A 76 4.35 6.04 2.36
C THR A 76 4.71 4.69 1.74
N LYS A 77 5.86 4.61 1.07
CA LYS A 77 6.47 3.31 0.77
C LYS A 77 6.74 2.56 2.08
N ALA A 78 6.54 1.24 2.08
CA ALA A 78 6.72 0.39 3.25
C ALA A 78 8.12 0.53 3.88
N THR A 79 9.14 0.72 3.06
CA THR A 79 10.53 0.96 3.50
C THR A 79 10.73 2.24 4.30
N GLN A 80 9.76 3.16 4.27
CA GLN A 80 9.81 4.47 4.93
C GLN A 80 8.85 4.58 6.12
N THR A 81 8.15 3.51 6.48
CA THR A 81 7.07 3.52 7.48
C THR A 81 7.56 4.03 8.83
N ALA A 82 8.64 3.47 9.37
CA ALA A 82 9.17 3.88 10.68
C ALA A 82 9.57 5.36 10.72
N GLU A 83 10.33 5.81 9.71
CA GLU A 83 10.80 7.20 9.60
C GLU A 83 9.63 8.19 9.48
N ALA A 84 8.59 7.83 8.73
CA ALA A 84 7.45 8.70 8.52
C ALA A 84 6.49 8.76 9.72
N VAL A 85 6.33 7.67 10.46
CA VAL A 85 5.41 7.59 11.59
C VAL A 85 6.02 8.12 12.89
N ALA A 86 7.28 7.83 13.17
CA ALA A 86 7.93 8.18 14.44
C ALA A 86 7.75 9.66 14.85
N PRO A 87 7.93 10.67 13.95
CA PRO A 87 7.78 12.08 14.34
C PRO A 87 6.37 12.48 14.76
N VAL A 88 5.34 11.77 14.29
CA VAL A 88 3.93 12.12 14.50
C VAL A 88 3.18 11.12 15.39
N ALA A 89 3.83 10.03 15.79
CA ALA A 89 3.23 8.93 16.56
C ALA A 89 2.48 9.42 17.83
N HIS A 90 3.05 10.39 18.53
CA HIS A 90 2.50 10.98 19.75
C HIS A 90 1.22 11.81 19.54
N LEU A 91 0.84 12.08 18.30
CA LEU A 91 -0.34 12.86 17.94
C LEU A 91 -1.62 12.02 17.83
N PHE A 92 -1.54 10.69 18.08
CA PHE A 92 -2.66 9.74 17.96
C PHE A 92 -3.00 9.03 19.28
N ASN A 93 -2.65 9.59 20.44
CA ASN A 93 -2.77 8.91 21.74
C ASN A 93 -4.18 8.38 22.06
N GLU A 94 -5.23 9.03 21.55
CA GLU A 94 -6.64 8.63 21.71
C GLU A 94 -7.28 8.22 20.36
N GLY A 95 -6.48 8.16 19.30
CA GLY A 95 -6.92 7.87 17.93
C GLY A 95 -6.46 6.51 17.42
N ALA A 96 -6.58 6.36 16.12
CA ALA A 96 -6.09 5.18 15.39
C ALA A 96 -5.20 5.56 14.22
N ILE A 97 -4.32 4.65 13.83
CA ILE A 97 -3.50 4.77 12.62
C ILE A 97 -3.85 3.62 11.67
N LEU A 98 -4.35 3.96 10.49
CA LEU A 98 -4.62 3.04 9.40
C LEU A 98 -3.36 2.89 8.53
N SER A 99 -2.89 1.67 8.32
CA SER A 99 -1.97 1.34 7.23
C SER A 99 -2.78 1.15 5.95
N ALA A 100 -2.55 1.99 4.93
CA ALA A 100 -3.10 1.80 3.59
C ALA A 100 -2.00 1.38 2.59
N GLN A 101 -0.94 0.78 3.12
CA GLN A 101 0.26 0.41 2.38
C GLN A 101 0.15 -1.00 1.78
N ASN A 102 1.01 -1.30 0.81
CA ASN A 102 1.09 -2.63 0.23
C ASN A 102 1.91 -3.58 1.13
N GLY A 103 1.57 -4.86 1.08
CA GLY A 103 2.37 -5.91 1.70
C GLY A 103 2.00 -6.21 3.15
N LEU A 104 2.87 -6.95 3.84
CA LEU A 104 2.76 -7.30 5.25
C LEU A 104 3.95 -6.78 6.06
N GLY A 105 3.71 -6.45 7.32
CA GLY A 105 4.73 -5.98 8.26
C GLY A 105 4.67 -4.48 8.53
N ASN A 106 3.81 -3.74 7.84
CA ASN A 106 3.66 -2.30 8.04
C ASN A 106 2.96 -1.98 9.37
N GLU A 107 1.94 -2.75 9.72
CA GLU A 107 1.16 -2.59 10.94
C GLU A 107 2.02 -2.82 12.19
N GLU A 108 2.90 -3.81 12.14
CA GLU A 108 3.88 -4.11 13.18
C GLU A 108 4.83 -2.93 13.39
N ILE A 109 5.40 -2.39 12.30
CA ILE A 109 6.29 -1.23 12.33
C ILE A 109 5.57 -0.01 12.91
N ILE A 110 4.31 0.23 12.53
CA ILE A 110 3.51 1.34 13.07
C ILE A 110 3.29 1.12 14.57
N ALA A 111 2.92 -0.09 15.00
CA ALA A 111 2.65 -0.42 16.40
C ALA A 111 3.89 -0.26 17.29
N GLU A 112 5.09 -0.48 16.75
CA GLU A 112 6.35 -0.23 17.46
C GLU A 112 6.62 1.26 17.72
N GLN A 113 6.04 2.16 16.89
CA GLN A 113 6.25 3.62 17.01
C GLN A 113 5.19 4.31 17.88
N THR A 114 4.05 3.70 18.15
CA THR A 114 2.90 4.37 18.76
C THR A 114 2.21 3.49 19.82
N LYS A 115 1.47 4.15 20.71
CA LYS A 115 0.51 3.50 21.61
C LYS A 115 -0.94 3.57 21.08
N ALA A 116 -1.16 4.21 19.94
CA ALA A 116 -2.45 4.29 19.29
C ALA A 116 -2.91 2.91 18.80
N TYR A 117 -4.21 2.80 18.57
CA TYR A 117 -4.76 1.64 17.86
C TYR A 117 -4.28 1.61 16.42
N VAL A 118 -3.96 0.43 15.90
CA VAL A 118 -3.56 0.26 14.50
C VAL A 118 -4.68 -0.46 13.74
N ILE A 119 -5.04 0.08 12.59
CA ILE A 119 -6.02 -0.51 11.68
C ILE A 119 -5.27 -1.06 10.47
N ARG A 120 -5.53 -2.31 10.16
CA ARG A 120 -5.06 -2.97 8.95
C ARG A 120 -5.91 -2.52 7.77
N GLY A 121 -5.27 -2.13 6.66
CA GLY A 121 -6.00 -1.72 5.48
C GLY A 121 -5.36 -2.23 4.19
N THR A 122 -6.20 -2.56 3.22
CA THR A 122 -5.77 -2.92 1.88
C THR A 122 -6.74 -2.36 0.84
N THR A 123 -6.22 -1.90 -0.30
CA THR A 123 -7.04 -1.32 -1.38
C THR A 123 -6.40 -1.59 -2.73
N PHE A 124 -7.23 -1.80 -3.75
CA PHE A 124 -6.81 -1.77 -5.16
C PHE A 124 -7.05 -0.40 -5.82
N MET A 125 -7.49 0.59 -5.04
CA MET A 125 -7.55 1.97 -5.54
C MET A 125 -6.17 2.34 -6.11
N SER A 126 -6.16 2.88 -7.32
CA SER A 126 -4.93 3.30 -7.98
C SER A 126 -5.05 4.70 -8.56
N GLY A 127 -3.89 5.32 -8.75
CA GLY A 127 -3.80 6.63 -9.37
C GLY A 127 -2.37 6.99 -9.72
N SER A 128 -2.25 7.91 -10.65
CA SER A 128 -0.98 8.49 -11.10
C SER A 128 -0.83 9.92 -10.60
N ARG A 129 0.32 10.22 -10.00
CA ARG A 129 0.63 11.57 -9.55
C ARG A 129 1.30 12.35 -10.69
N HIS A 130 0.62 13.38 -11.20
CA HIS A 130 1.11 14.24 -12.27
C HIS A 130 1.97 15.40 -11.74
N SER A 131 1.68 15.86 -10.51
CA SER A 131 2.47 16.90 -9.82
C SER A 131 2.26 16.78 -8.30
N ASP A 132 2.89 17.66 -7.55
CA ASP A 132 2.71 17.75 -6.10
C ASP A 132 1.28 18.11 -5.68
N VAL A 133 0.48 18.68 -6.58
CA VAL A 133 -0.89 19.14 -6.33
C VAL A 133 -1.93 18.53 -7.28
N HIS A 134 -1.55 17.48 -8.03
CA HIS A 134 -2.46 16.82 -8.97
C HIS A 134 -2.26 15.31 -9.00
N VAL A 135 -3.31 14.60 -8.69
CA VAL A 135 -3.41 13.14 -8.79
C VAL A 135 -4.59 12.75 -9.70
N GLN A 136 -4.36 11.82 -10.61
CA GLN A 136 -5.41 11.20 -11.43
C GLN A 136 -5.84 9.89 -10.77
N MET A 137 -7.13 9.73 -10.48
CA MET A 137 -7.70 8.47 -10.02
C MET A 137 -7.97 7.56 -11.22
N GLU A 138 -7.33 6.39 -11.24
CA GLU A 138 -7.46 5.40 -12.31
C GLU A 138 -8.47 4.31 -11.95
N LEU A 139 -8.37 3.74 -10.74
CA LEU A 139 -9.29 2.75 -10.21
C LEU A 139 -9.94 3.26 -8.93
N ASP A 140 -11.26 3.14 -8.85
CA ASP A 140 -12.10 3.45 -7.69
C ASP A 140 -12.63 2.14 -7.09
N THR A 141 -11.77 1.46 -6.32
CA THR A 141 -12.10 0.21 -5.64
C THR A 141 -12.23 0.42 -4.14
N ALA A 142 -12.81 -0.56 -3.45
CA ALA A 142 -12.95 -0.52 -2.00
C ALA A 142 -11.59 -0.58 -1.29
N THR A 143 -11.55 0.06 -0.11
CA THR A 143 -10.54 -0.21 0.91
C THR A 143 -11.17 -1.13 1.95
N TRP A 144 -10.60 -2.30 2.16
CA TRP A 144 -10.98 -3.21 3.24
C TRP A 144 -10.16 -2.90 4.48
N LEU A 145 -10.85 -2.67 5.58
CA LEU A 145 -10.22 -2.34 6.86
C LEU A 145 -10.56 -3.41 7.90
N GLY A 146 -9.61 -3.72 8.77
CA GLY A 146 -9.83 -4.63 9.90
C GLY A 146 -8.97 -4.25 11.11
N PRO A 147 -9.29 -4.79 12.30
CA PRO A 147 -8.47 -4.57 13.47
C PRO A 147 -7.07 -5.17 13.27
N PHE A 148 -6.08 -4.54 13.90
CA PHE A 148 -4.76 -5.14 14.10
C PHE A 148 -4.71 -5.70 15.52
N GLU A 149 -4.72 -7.01 15.63
CA GLU A 149 -4.94 -7.75 16.88
C GLU A 149 -3.90 -7.42 17.97
N PRO A 150 -2.60 -7.26 17.65
CA PRO A 150 -1.59 -6.92 18.65
C PRO A 150 -1.86 -5.62 19.40
N THR A 151 -2.54 -4.64 18.77
CA THR A 151 -2.94 -3.39 19.43
C THR A 151 -4.35 -3.45 20.05
N LYS A 152 -5.02 -4.61 19.97
CA LYS A 152 -6.39 -4.82 20.48
C LYS A 152 -7.37 -3.77 19.93
N THR A 153 -7.23 -3.43 18.66
CA THR A 153 -8.03 -2.38 18.01
C THR A 153 -9.52 -2.75 18.03
N PRO A 154 -10.38 -1.92 18.65
CA PRO A 154 -11.81 -2.18 18.66
C PRO A 154 -12.41 -2.10 17.26
N TYR A 155 -13.29 -3.04 16.91
CA TYR A 155 -14.00 -3.04 15.62
C TYR A 155 -14.78 -1.74 15.37
N SER A 156 -15.30 -1.11 16.43
CA SER A 156 -15.99 0.17 16.34
C SER A 156 -15.12 1.30 15.76
N LEU A 157 -13.81 1.30 16.03
CA LEU A 157 -12.87 2.26 15.42
C LEU A 157 -12.64 1.96 13.95
N VAL A 158 -12.53 0.67 13.58
CA VAL A 158 -12.43 0.25 12.18
C VAL A 158 -13.65 0.73 11.40
N LYS A 159 -14.85 0.52 11.95
CA LYS A 159 -16.11 0.98 11.35
C LYS A 159 -16.16 2.50 11.21
N GLN A 160 -15.74 3.26 12.22
CA GLN A 160 -15.68 4.72 12.15
C GLN A 160 -14.72 5.20 11.06
N ALA A 161 -13.57 4.54 10.89
CA ALA A 161 -12.62 4.87 9.81
C ALA A 161 -13.22 4.57 8.43
N ALA A 162 -13.88 3.42 8.25
CA ALA A 162 -14.55 3.06 7.00
C ALA A 162 -15.68 4.05 6.68
N ASP A 163 -16.56 4.36 7.65
CA ASP A 163 -17.66 5.31 7.48
C ASP A 163 -17.14 6.71 7.07
N LEU A 164 -16.01 7.15 7.65
CA LEU A 164 -15.40 8.42 7.28
C LEU A 164 -14.86 8.42 5.84
N ILE A 165 -14.23 7.33 5.41
CA ILE A 165 -13.73 7.16 4.05
C ILE A 165 -14.90 7.19 3.05
N VAL A 166 -16.00 6.49 3.36
CA VAL A 166 -17.23 6.48 2.56
C VAL A 166 -17.86 7.88 2.50
N ALA A 167 -17.94 8.59 3.62
CA ALA A 167 -18.45 9.97 3.65
C ALA A 167 -17.63 10.90 2.76
N GLY A 168 -16.32 10.70 2.64
CA GLY A 168 -15.42 11.40 1.71
C GLY A 168 -15.68 11.08 0.23
N GLY A 169 -16.49 10.08 -0.06
CA GLY A 169 -16.86 9.66 -1.42
C GLY A 169 -15.91 8.59 -2.02
N LEU A 170 -15.11 7.93 -1.21
CA LEU A 170 -14.40 6.71 -1.55
C LEU A 170 -15.20 5.47 -1.13
N LYS A 171 -14.78 4.30 -1.58
CA LYS A 171 -15.36 3.03 -1.16
C LYS A 171 -14.53 2.45 -0.02
N ALA A 172 -15.20 2.02 1.04
CA ALA A 172 -14.54 1.32 2.15
C ALA A 172 -15.49 0.34 2.83
N GLU A 173 -14.93 -0.72 3.40
CA GLU A 173 -15.65 -1.74 4.12
C GLU A 173 -14.87 -2.13 5.38
N ALA A 174 -15.57 -2.16 6.52
CA ALA A 174 -15.02 -2.65 7.77
C ALA A 174 -15.28 -4.16 7.88
N LEU A 175 -14.21 -4.93 8.05
CA LEU A 175 -14.21 -6.38 8.22
C LEU A 175 -13.80 -6.72 9.65
N GLU A 176 -14.34 -7.79 10.21
CA GLU A 176 -13.87 -8.32 11.51
C GLU A 176 -12.45 -8.87 11.39
N ASP A 177 -12.08 -9.38 10.21
CA ASP A 177 -10.73 -9.79 9.86
C ASP A 177 -10.41 -9.35 8.41
N ALA A 178 -9.46 -8.45 8.24
CA ALA A 178 -9.01 -7.99 6.92
C ALA A 178 -7.83 -8.81 6.36
N ARG A 179 -7.29 -9.80 7.10
CA ARG A 179 -6.20 -10.66 6.61
C ARG A 179 -6.56 -11.37 5.30
N PRO A 180 -7.78 -11.93 5.12
CA PRO A 180 -8.19 -12.52 3.84
C PRO A 180 -8.00 -11.58 2.64
N ALA A 181 -8.45 -10.34 2.74
CA ALA A 181 -8.31 -9.34 1.66
C ALA A 181 -6.86 -8.91 1.47
N GLN A 182 -6.12 -8.71 2.57
CA GLN A 182 -4.71 -8.35 2.52
C GLN A 182 -3.85 -9.45 1.86
N TRP A 183 -4.10 -10.73 2.19
CA TRP A 183 -3.38 -11.85 1.60
C TRP A 183 -3.74 -12.07 0.13
N SER A 184 -5.00 -11.89 -0.28
CA SER A 184 -5.38 -11.92 -1.69
C SER A 184 -4.54 -10.92 -2.51
N LYS A 185 -4.47 -9.68 -2.04
CA LYS A 185 -3.67 -8.64 -2.69
C LYS A 185 -2.17 -8.88 -2.58
N LEU A 186 -1.68 -9.38 -1.43
CA LEU A 186 -0.28 -9.70 -1.22
C LEU A 186 0.22 -10.71 -2.25
N ILE A 187 -0.50 -11.84 -2.41
CA ILE A 187 -0.13 -12.92 -3.34
C ILE A 187 -0.11 -12.39 -4.77
N PHE A 188 -1.16 -11.66 -5.18
CA PHE A 188 -1.22 -11.00 -6.49
C PHE A 188 -0.02 -10.07 -6.71
N ASN A 189 0.22 -9.14 -5.78
CA ASN A 189 1.31 -8.18 -5.91
C ASN A 189 2.69 -8.83 -5.84
N ALA A 190 2.92 -9.78 -4.95
CA ALA A 190 4.19 -10.49 -4.81
C ALA A 190 4.57 -11.23 -6.10
N SER A 191 3.57 -11.82 -6.78
CA SER A 191 3.77 -12.53 -8.03
C SER A 191 3.99 -11.56 -9.20
N VAL A 192 3.02 -10.70 -9.50
CA VAL A 192 3.04 -9.80 -10.66
C VAL A 192 4.17 -8.79 -10.59
N ASN A 193 4.36 -8.12 -9.44
CA ASN A 193 5.41 -7.11 -9.30
C ASN A 193 6.81 -7.71 -9.43
N SER A 194 7.03 -8.91 -8.87
CA SER A 194 8.35 -9.55 -8.92
C SER A 194 8.72 -9.96 -10.34
N VAL A 195 7.78 -10.55 -11.09
CA VAL A 195 8.01 -10.94 -12.49
C VAL A 195 8.21 -9.70 -13.35
N ALA A 196 7.37 -8.67 -13.21
CA ALA A 196 7.51 -7.42 -13.94
C ALA A 196 8.86 -6.72 -13.67
N ALA A 197 9.31 -6.68 -12.42
CA ALA A 197 10.59 -6.07 -12.03
C ALA A 197 11.81 -6.80 -12.62
N LEU A 198 11.74 -8.12 -12.78
CA LEU A 198 12.84 -8.93 -13.33
C LEU A 198 12.85 -8.97 -14.85
N THR A 199 11.68 -8.98 -15.47
CA THR A 199 11.53 -9.07 -16.94
C THR A 199 11.45 -7.71 -17.63
N GLU A 200 11.20 -6.65 -16.84
CA GLU A 200 10.95 -5.28 -17.33
C GLU A 200 9.70 -5.15 -18.22
N LEU A 201 8.82 -6.16 -18.18
CA LEU A 201 7.53 -6.14 -18.86
C LEU A 201 6.45 -5.50 -18.00
N PRO A 202 5.52 -4.73 -18.59
CA PRO A 202 4.30 -4.32 -17.89
C PRO A 202 3.42 -5.54 -17.61
N HIS A 203 2.39 -5.37 -16.78
CA HIS A 203 1.38 -6.41 -16.56
C HIS A 203 0.54 -6.58 -17.84
N CYS A 204 0.94 -7.53 -18.69
CA CYS A 204 0.46 -7.72 -20.05
C CYS A 204 -0.09 -9.15 -20.26
N PRO A 205 -0.72 -9.45 -21.41
CA PRO A 205 -1.31 -10.76 -21.70
C PRO A 205 -0.39 -11.96 -21.52
N LEU A 206 0.94 -11.79 -21.70
CA LEU A 206 1.92 -12.86 -21.45
C LEU A 206 1.89 -13.40 -20.02
N PHE A 207 1.33 -12.63 -19.06
CA PHE A 207 1.22 -13.03 -17.65
C PHE A 207 0.00 -13.91 -17.39
N ALA A 208 -0.99 -13.93 -18.27
CA ALA A 208 -2.26 -14.64 -18.08
C ALA A 208 -2.94 -15.02 -19.39
N ASP A 209 -2.19 -15.51 -20.38
CA ASP A 209 -2.78 -15.97 -21.65
C ASP A 209 -3.86 -17.04 -21.37
N GLN A 210 -5.04 -16.88 -21.99
CA GLN A 210 -6.21 -17.73 -21.70
C GLN A 210 -6.27 -18.97 -22.61
N GLN A 211 -5.59 -18.98 -23.74
CA GLN A 211 -5.64 -20.11 -24.69
C GLN A 211 -4.51 -21.11 -24.44
N GLU A 212 -3.28 -20.61 -24.27
CA GLU A 212 -2.14 -21.42 -23.92
C GLU A 212 -1.18 -20.57 -23.06
N LEU A 213 -0.98 -20.97 -21.80
CA LEU A 213 -0.11 -20.21 -20.90
C LEU A 213 1.32 -20.13 -21.46
N SER A 214 1.82 -18.90 -21.64
CA SER A 214 3.21 -18.63 -21.91
C SER A 214 4.10 -19.14 -20.77
N SER A 215 5.41 -19.19 -20.95
CA SER A 215 6.34 -19.54 -19.85
C SER A 215 6.18 -18.60 -18.65
N LEU A 216 5.92 -17.29 -18.88
CA LEU A 216 5.66 -16.33 -17.81
C LEU A 216 4.30 -16.55 -17.16
N GLY A 217 3.25 -16.85 -17.94
CA GLY A 217 1.93 -17.18 -17.42
C GLY A 217 1.96 -18.42 -16.53
N ARG A 218 2.73 -19.47 -16.89
CA ARG A 218 2.94 -20.65 -16.04
C ARG A 218 3.65 -20.28 -14.72
N LEU A 219 4.72 -19.49 -14.79
CA LEU A 219 5.44 -19.04 -13.60
C LEU A 219 4.52 -18.22 -12.68
N LEU A 220 3.70 -17.32 -13.24
CA LEU A 220 2.73 -16.54 -12.45
C LEU A 220 1.70 -17.46 -11.77
N HIS A 221 1.20 -18.45 -12.49
CA HIS A 221 0.25 -19.43 -11.94
C HIS A 221 0.87 -20.21 -10.75
N GLU A 222 2.09 -20.71 -10.94
CA GLU A 222 2.83 -21.44 -9.91
C GLU A 222 3.15 -20.58 -8.68
N LEU A 223 3.52 -19.31 -8.88
CA LEU A 223 3.74 -18.34 -7.79
C LEU A 223 2.46 -18.08 -7.00
N ILE A 224 1.36 -17.84 -7.70
CA ILE A 224 0.06 -17.61 -7.07
C ILE A 224 -0.39 -18.85 -6.30
N ASP A 225 -0.24 -20.05 -6.88
CA ASP A 225 -0.57 -21.29 -6.19
C ASP A 225 0.32 -21.56 -4.96
N GLU A 226 1.60 -21.21 -5.03
CA GLU A 226 2.49 -21.27 -3.86
C GLU A 226 1.99 -20.35 -2.75
N GLY A 227 1.66 -19.10 -3.10
CA GLY A 227 1.11 -18.13 -2.14
C GLY A 227 -0.23 -18.56 -1.54
N LYS A 228 -1.14 -19.11 -2.36
CA LYS A 228 -2.43 -19.68 -1.90
C LYS A 228 -2.23 -20.84 -0.91
N ARG A 229 -1.28 -21.74 -1.18
CA ARG A 229 -0.96 -22.83 -0.25
C ARG A 229 -0.45 -22.29 1.08
N VAL A 230 0.49 -21.35 1.07
CA VAL A 230 0.98 -20.72 2.29
C VAL A 230 -0.15 -20.08 3.08
N ALA A 231 -1.03 -19.32 2.42
CA ALA A 231 -2.19 -18.69 3.08
C ALA A 231 -3.12 -19.74 3.71
N ALA A 232 -3.44 -20.82 2.97
CA ALA A 232 -4.30 -21.89 3.44
C ALA A 232 -3.72 -22.63 4.65
N ASP A 233 -2.42 -22.93 4.62
CA ASP A 233 -1.71 -23.59 5.73
C ASP A 233 -1.61 -22.69 6.98
N LEU A 234 -1.67 -21.36 6.81
CA LEU A 234 -1.80 -20.37 7.89
C LEU A 234 -3.26 -20.18 8.36
N GLY A 235 -4.22 -20.92 7.81
CA GLY A 235 -5.63 -20.81 8.14
C GLY A 235 -6.32 -19.58 7.57
N ILE A 236 -5.74 -18.96 6.55
CA ILE A 236 -6.29 -17.75 5.92
C ILE A 236 -7.09 -18.14 4.67
N GLN A 237 -8.40 -17.95 4.74
CA GLN A 237 -9.28 -18.12 3.60
C GLN A 237 -9.29 -16.82 2.79
N LEU A 238 -8.80 -16.84 1.56
CA LEU A 238 -8.67 -15.64 0.73
C LEU A 238 -10.02 -15.00 0.42
N HIS A 239 -10.03 -13.67 0.38
CA HIS A 239 -11.23 -12.86 0.07
C HIS A 239 -11.56 -12.89 -1.43
N GLU A 240 -10.52 -12.79 -2.26
CA GLU A 240 -10.61 -12.87 -3.73
C GLU A 240 -9.53 -13.80 -4.26
N ASP A 241 -9.75 -14.38 -5.45
CA ASP A 241 -8.75 -15.24 -6.08
C ASP A 241 -7.66 -14.39 -6.78
N PRO A 242 -6.40 -14.48 -6.34
CA PRO A 242 -5.29 -13.73 -6.95
C PRO A 242 -5.06 -14.07 -8.44
N TRP A 243 -5.44 -15.27 -8.89
CA TRP A 243 -5.34 -15.63 -10.31
C TRP A 243 -6.38 -14.92 -11.16
N GLU A 244 -7.62 -14.80 -10.68
CA GLU A 244 -8.64 -14.00 -11.36
C GLU A 244 -8.24 -12.52 -11.43
N MET A 245 -7.65 -11.97 -10.36
CA MET A 245 -7.08 -10.62 -10.37
C MET A 245 -5.99 -10.48 -11.42
N ASN A 246 -5.10 -11.48 -11.54
CA ASN A 246 -4.05 -11.49 -12.54
C ASN A 246 -4.61 -11.47 -13.97
N LYS A 247 -5.61 -12.29 -14.25
CA LYS A 247 -6.25 -12.32 -15.58
C LYS A 247 -6.87 -10.99 -15.97
N ILE A 248 -7.52 -10.31 -15.03
CA ILE A 248 -8.11 -8.99 -15.27
C ILE A 248 -7.02 -7.93 -15.48
N GLY A 249 -6.03 -7.88 -14.62
CA GLY A 249 -4.94 -6.92 -14.68
C GLY A 249 -4.07 -7.06 -15.93
N ALA A 250 -3.82 -8.27 -16.40
CA ALA A 250 -3.03 -8.57 -17.59
C ALA A 250 -3.59 -7.97 -18.88
N GLN A 251 -4.89 -7.61 -18.91
CA GLN A 251 -5.51 -6.94 -20.06
C GLN A 251 -5.22 -5.44 -20.11
N THR A 252 -4.63 -4.87 -19.06
CA THR A 252 -4.50 -3.41 -18.91
C THR A 252 -3.19 -2.85 -19.46
N ASN A 253 -2.16 -3.67 -19.63
CA ASN A 253 -0.77 -3.25 -19.89
C ASN A 253 -0.26 -2.21 -18.88
N HIS A 254 -0.82 -2.20 -17.65
CA HIS A 254 -0.43 -1.24 -16.63
C HIS A 254 0.93 -1.62 -16.04
N PRO A 255 1.90 -0.68 -15.94
CA PRO A 255 3.18 -0.97 -15.30
C PRO A 255 3.00 -1.12 -13.78
N PRO A 256 3.33 -2.28 -13.19
CA PRO A 256 3.29 -2.46 -11.74
C PRO A 256 4.28 -1.52 -11.03
N SER A 257 3.97 -1.14 -9.79
CA SER A 257 4.76 -0.16 -9.04
C SER A 257 6.25 -0.54 -8.87
N MET A 258 6.55 -1.82 -8.68
CA MET A 258 7.93 -2.29 -8.52
C MET A 258 8.71 -2.23 -9.84
N LEU A 259 8.07 -2.37 -10.99
CA LEU A 259 8.71 -2.14 -12.29
C LEU A 259 9.21 -0.70 -12.39
N TYR A 260 8.36 0.28 -12.02
CA TYR A 260 8.77 1.67 -11.95
C TYR A 260 9.97 1.89 -11.02
N ASP A 261 9.93 1.29 -9.81
CA ASP A 261 11.02 1.40 -8.84
C ASP A 261 12.34 0.88 -9.44
N VAL A 262 12.32 -0.29 -10.06
CA VAL A 262 13.52 -0.90 -10.69
C VAL A 262 14.06 -0.06 -11.84
N GLN A 263 13.20 0.43 -12.74
CA GLN A 263 13.59 1.28 -13.86
C GLN A 263 14.26 2.59 -13.44
N HIS A 264 13.88 3.10 -12.23
CA HIS A 264 14.44 4.33 -11.67
C HIS A 264 15.49 4.09 -10.57
N ARG A 265 15.90 2.82 -10.35
CA ARG A 265 16.83 2.40 -9.30
C ARG A 265 16.38 2.87 -7.89
N PHE A 266 15.08 2.87 -7.64
CA PHE A 266 14.52 3.14 -6.32
C PHE A 266 14.44 1.85 -5.50
N PRO A 267 14.64 1.90 -4.16
CA PRO A 267 14.40 0.76 -3.30
C PRO A 267 12.99 0.21 -3.47
N THR A 268 12.88 -1.09 -3.71
CA THR A 268 11.60 -1.77 -3.91
C THR A 268 10.97 -2.17 -2.59
N GLU A 269 9.67 -2.50 -2.62
CA GLU A 269 8.94 -3.05 -1.47
C GLU A 269 9.00 -4.59 -1.41
N VAL A 270 9.98 -5.22 -2.03
CA VAL A 270 10.09 -6.69 -2.13
C VAL A 270 10.13 -7.38 -0.76
N ASP A 271 10.71 -6.73 0.27
CA ASP A 271 10.76 -7.26 1.64
C ASP A 271 9.35 -7.38 2.27
N PHE A 272 8.40 -6.56 1.86
CA PHE A 272 7.01 -6.51 2.32
C PHE A 272 6.06 -7.30 1.41
N LEU A 273 6.51 -7.75 0.24
CA LEU A 273 5.76 -8.54 -0.74
C LEU A 273 6.26 -9.99 -0.77
N GLY A 274 7.04 -10.40 -1.76
CA GLY A 274 7.56 -11.77 -1.88
C GLY A 274 8.39 -12.18 -0.66
N GLY A 275 9.19 -11.27 -0.10
CA GLY A 275 9.93 -11.48 1.14
C GLY A 275 9.03 -11.72 2.34
N ALA A 276 7.86 -11.10 2.39
CA ALA A 276 6.88 -11.32 3.45
C ALA A 276 6.28 -12.73 3.36
N ILE A 277 5.87 -13.20 2.17
CA ILE A 277 5.37 -14.57 1.97
C ILE A 277 6.44 -15.59 2.41
N ALA A 278 7.69 -15.40 1.97
CA ALA A 278 8.79 -16.28 2.33
C ALA A 278 9.03 -16.32 3.86
N ARG A 279 8.94 -15.17 4.52
CA ARG A 279 9.11 -15.04 5.97
C ARG A 279 7.97 -15.71 6.76
N GLU A 280 6.73 -15.49 6.36
CA GLU A 280 5.57 -16.11 7.02
C GLU A 280 5.56 -17.63 6.82
N ALA A 281 5.90 -18.11 5.62
CA ALA A 281 6.10 -19.54 5.36
C ALA A 281 7.18 -20.12 6.30
N ALA A 282 8.34 -19.48 6.38
CA ALA A 282 9.43 -19.97 7.25
C ALA A 282 9.05 -19.99 8.74
N ARG A 283 8.31 -18.98 9.24
CA ARG A 283 7.80 -18.94 10.62
C ARG A 283 6.88 -20.10 10.96
N ALA A 284 6.12 -20.54 9.97
CA ALA A 284 5.18 -21.66 10.10
C ALA A 284 5.80 -23.03 9.72
N ASN A 285 7.10 -23.10 9.46
CA ASN A 285 7.81 -24.28 8.94
C ASN A 285 7.24 -24.78 7.59
N LEU A 286 6.76 -23.87 6.77
CA LEU A 286 6.26 -24.12 5.41
C LEU A 286 7.33 -23.77 4.37
N SER A 287 7.11 -24.20 3.13
CA SER A 287 8.03 -23.95 2.01
C SER A 287 7.40 -22.98 1.00
N ALA A 288 8.15 -21.91 0.64
CA ALA A 288 7.81 -20.97 -0.43
C ALA A 288 9.03 -20.73 -1.34
N PRO A 289 9.50 -21.77 -2.08
CA PRO A 289 10.75 -21.69 -2.84
C PRO A 289 10.69 -20.67 -3.98
N LEU A 290 9.57 -20.52 -4.68
CA LEU A 290 9.46 -19.60 -5.82
C LEU A 290 9.47 -18.13 -5.34
N HIS A 291 8.67 -17.78 -4.35
CA HIS A 291 8.70 -16.43 -3.76
C HIS A 291 10.06 -16.13 -3.14
N THR A 292 10.71 -17.11 -2.49
CA THR A 292 12.06 -16.95 -1.94
C THR A 292 13.10 -16.70 -3.03
N ALA A 293 13.02 -17.42 -4.15
CA ALA A 293 13.94 -17.25 -5.27
C ALA A 293 13.78 -15.87 -5.90
N LEU A 294 12.54 -15.43 -6.22
CA LEU A 294 12.31 -14.11 -6.82
C LEU A 294 12.68 -12.98 -5.85
N TYR A 295 12.38 -13.12 -4.57
CA TYR A 295 12.82 -12.18 -3.54
C TYR A 295 14.34 -11.98 -3.57
N ARG A 296 15.11 -13.07 -3.56
CA ARG A 296 16.60 -13.02 -3.61
C ARG A 296 17.12 -12.42 -4.90
N LEU A 297 16.51 -12.74 -6.04
CA LEU A 297 16.88 -12.18 -7.34
C LEU A 297 16.67 -10.66 -7.39
N ILE A 298 15.55 -10.16 -6.85
CA ILE A 298 15.28 -8.71 -6.79
C ILE A 298 16.24 -8.02 -5.82
N LYS A 299 16.55 -8.63 -4.66
CA LYS A 299 17.58 -8.09 -3.75
C LYS A 299 18.95 -8.04 -4.45
N GLY A 300 19.31 -9.06 -5.20
CA GLY A 300 20.52 -9.07 -6.03
C GLY A 300 20.52 -8.00 -7.12
N LYS A 301 19.38 -7.81 -7.80
CA LYS A 301 19.21 -6.72 -8.78
C LYS A 301 19.39 -5.34 -8.14
N GLN A 302 18.84 -5.11 -6.95
CA GLN A 302 19.06 -3.86 -6.20
C GLN A 302 20.53 -3.67 -5.82
N ALA A 303 21.20 -4.73 -5.34
CA ALA A 303 22.61 -4.67 -4.98
C ALA A 303 23.50 -4.36 -6.19
N SER A 304 23.12 -4.79 -7.41
CA SER A 304 23.90 -4.51 -8.62
C SER A 304 23.94 -3.03 -9.00
N TRP A 305 23.03 -2.21 -8.47
CA TRP A 305 22.99 -0.77 -8.83
C TRP A 305 24.15 0.02 -8.23
N THR A 306 24.69 -0.42 -7.10
CA THR A 306 25.83 0.22 -6.42
C THR A 306 27.13 -0.60 -6.54
N TRP A 307 27.06 -1.74 -7.25
CA TRP A 307 28.24 -2.60 -7.43
C TRP A 307 29.34 -1.89 -8.23
N GLY A 308 30.50 -1.73 -7.63
CA GLY A 308 31.67 -1.08 -8.25
C GLY A 308 31.73 0.44 -8.04
N GLU A 309 30.76 1.08 -7.38
CA GLU A 309 30.82 2.53 -7.07
C GLU A 309 31.77 2.83 -5.90
N GLU A 310 32.09 1.84 -5.04
CA GLU A 310 33.00 1.98 -3.88
C GLU A 310 34.49 1.81 -4.27
N GLU A 311 34.79 1.40 -5.50
CA GLU A 311 36.18 1.20 -5.99
C GLU A 311 36.68 2.33 -6.91
N SER A 312 35.86 3.37 -7.13
CA SER A 312 36.20 4.54 -7.94
C SER A 312 36.26 5.80 -7.07
#